data_e2640d8283167d8cd879765264ffbb22
#
_entry.id   e2640d8283167d8cd879765264ffbb22
#
_cell.length_a   1.000
_cell.length_b   1.000
_cell.length_c   1.000
_cell.angle_alpha   90.00
_cell.angle_beta   90.00
_cell.angle_gamma   90.00
#
_symmetry.space_group_name_H-M   'P 1'
#
loop_
_entity.id
_entity.type
_entity.pdbx_description
1 polymer ?
#
loop_
_entity_poly.entity_id
_entity_poly.type
_entity_poly.pdbx_seq_one_letter_code
_entity_poly.pdbx_strand_id
1 'polypeptide(L)'
;QIQGGVVQGIGWALNEEYFVDHEGAMLNSSFLDYRMPTSLDLPMIDTVIVEVANPGHPFGVRGVGEVPLVPPMGAVANAIANAIGVRTNHLPMTPGALLETLWEKSSDRT
;
A
#
# COMPACT_ATOMS: atom_id res chain seq x y z
N GLN A 1 -6.32 13.32 8.28
CA GLN A 1 -5.07 13.17 7.52
C GLN A 1 -4.44 11.79 7.71
N ILE A 2 -4.39 11.28 8.95
CA ILE A 2 -3.84 9.94 9.23
C ILE A 2 -4.66 8.87 8.51
N GLN A 3 -5.99 8.92 8.62
CA GLN A 3 -6.88 7.98 7.92
C GLN A 3 -6.65 8.01 6.41
N GLY A 4 -6.62 9.19 5.79
CA GLY A 4 -6.40 9.34 4.36
C GLY A 4 -5.03 8.82 3.90
N GLY A 5 -3.97 9.08 4.67
CA GLY A 5 -2.64 8.54 4.37
C GLY A 5 -2.55 7.04 4.48
N VAL A 6 -3.18 6.44 5.49
CA VAL A 6 -3.26 4.97 5.63
C VAL A 6 -3.99 4.34 4.45
N VAL A 7 -5.13 4.92 4.03
CA VAL A 7 -5.89 4.45 2.86
C VAL A 7 -5.05 4.49 1.59
N GLN A 8 -4.33 5.58 1.37
CA GLN A 8 -3.42 5.72 0.24
C GLN A 8 -2.32 4.66 0.25
N GLY A 9 -1.72 4.37 1.41
CA GLY A 9 -0.72 3.32 1.56
C GLY A 9 -1.26 1.92 1.32
N ILE A 10 -2.51 1.65 1.71
CA ILE A 10 -3.20 0.39 1.40
C ILE A 10 -3.45 0.28 -0.11
N GLY A 11 -3.87 1.36 -0.76
CA GLY A 11 -4.05 1.39 -2.21
C GLY A 11 -2.77 1.04 -2.97
N TRP A 12 -1.64 1.63 -2.59
CA TRP A 12 -0.33 1.30 -3.15
C TRP A 12 0.08 -0.14 -2.89
N ALA A 13 -0.28 -0.68 -1.72
CA ALA A 13 0.05 -2.06 -1.38
C ALA A 13 -0.72 -3.09 -2.21
N LEU A 14 -1.98 -2.81 -2.57
CA LEU A 14 -2.90 -3.84 -3.07
C LEU A 14 -3.46 -3.61 -4.48
N ASN A 15 -3.66 -2.34 -4.89
CA ASN A 15 -4.50 -2.05 -6.04
C ASN A 15 -3.92 -1.08 -7.06
N GLU A 16 -3.19 -0.05 -6.61
CA GLU A 16 -2.82 1.09 -7.46
C GLU A 16 -1.58 0.77 -8.28
N GLU A 17 -1.75 0.73 -9.58
CA GLU A 17 -0.68 0.45 -10.54
C GLU A 17 -0.89 1.25 -11.82
N TYR A 18 0.19 1.76 -12.40
CA TYR A 18 0.19 2.34 -13.73
C TYR A 18 0.48 1.27 -14.76
N PHE A 19 -0.48 1.05 -15.67
CA PHE A 19 -0.26 0.25 -16.85
C PHE A 19 0.19 1.14 -18.00
N VAL A 20 1.40 0.93 -18.46
CA VAL A 20 2.02 1.75 -19.50
C VAL A 20 2.31 0.84 -20.71
N ASP A 21 1.96 1.29 -21.91
CA ASP A 21 2.27 0.57 -23.13
C ASP A 21 3.75 0.76 -23.56
N HIS A 22 4.10 0.14 -24.68
CA HIS A 22 5.47 0.20 -25.22
C HIS A 22 5.86 1.59 -25.75
N GLU A 23 4.90 2.49 -25.96
CA GLU A 23 5.12 3.88 -26.36
C GLU A 23 5.20 4.84 -25.18
N GLY A 24 4.96 4.33 -23.96
CA GLY A 24 4.97 5.12 -22.74
C GLY A 24 3.62 5.79 -22.40
N ALA A 25 2.55 5.45 -23.13
CA ALA A 25 1.23 5.97 -22.84
C ALA A 25 0.55 5.17 -21.71
N MET A 26 -0.06 5.87 -20.77
CA MET A 26 -0.78 5.27 -19.64
C MET A 26 -2.13 4.70 -20.10
N LEU A 27 -2.33 3.39 -19.92
CA LEU A 27 -3.53 2.69 -20.37
C LEU A 27 -4.70 2.82 -19.41
N ASN A 28 -4.47 3.07 -18.12
CA ASN A 28 -5.48 3.18 -17.07
C ASN A 28 -5.54 4.58 -16.46
N SER A 29 -5.68 5.59 -17.31
CA SER A 29 -5.61 7.02 -16.93
C SER A 29 -6.93 7.63 -16.42
N SER A 30 -7.99 6.85 -16.31
CA SER A 30 -9.31 7.32 -15.86
C SER A 30 -9.68 6.77 -14.47
N PHE A 31 -10.64 7.41 -13.79
CA PHE A 31 -11.18 6.88 -12.52
C PHE A 31 -11.97 5.57 -12.67
N LEU A 32 -12.27 5.14 -13.90
CA LEU A 32 -12.85 3.83 -14.17
C LEU A 32 -11.81 2.71 -14.10
N ASP A 33 -10.58 3.04 -14.48
CA ASP A 33 -9.53 2.05 -14.70
C ASP A 33 -8.44 2.08 -13.62
N TYR A 34 -8.18 3.25 -13.04
CA TYR A 34 -7.24 3.42 -11.95
C TYR A 34 -7.92 3.10 -10.60
N ARG A 35 -7.48 2.03 -9.96
CA ARG A 35 -8.18 1.44 -8.81
C ARG A 35 -7.71 2.01 -7.47
N MET A 36 -8.20 3.19 -7.13
CA MET A 36 -8.08 3.69 -5.75
C MET A 36 -9.06 2.93 -4.83
N PRO A 37 -8.70 2.67 -3.58
CA PRO A 37 -9.61 2.13 -2.59
C PRO A 37 -10.83 3.04 -2.40
N THR A 38 -12.00 2.43 -2.33
CA THR A 38 -13.24 3.12 -1.99
C THR A 38 -13.56 2.98 -0.50
N SER A 39 -14.55 3.70 -0.01
CA SER A 39 -14.98 3.60 1.39
C SER A 39 -15.49 2.20 1.79
N LEU A 40 -15.87 1.36 0.82
CA LEU A 40 -16.32 -0.01 1.07
C LEU A 40 -15.16 -1.02 1.15
N ASP A 41 -13.98 -0.64 0.67
CA ASP A 41 -12.81 -1.52 0.66
C ASP A 41 -12.03 -1.49 1.98
N LEU A 42 -12.42 -0.62 2.90
CA LEU A 42 -11.64 -0.32 4.10
C LEU A 42 -12.49 -0.39 5.37
N PRO A 43 -11.92 -0.92 6.46
CA PRO A 43 -12.55 -0.78 7.77
C PRO A 43 -12.48 0.65 8.28
N MET A 44 -13.21 0.96 9.35
CA MET A 44 -12.97 2.17 10.13
C MET A 44 -11.55 2.13 10.69
N ILE A 45 -10.84 3.24 10.52
CA ILE A 45 -9.45 3.38 10.97
C ILE A 45 -9.44 4.24 12.23
N ASP A 46 -9.12 3.64 13.35
CA ASP A 46 -8.89 4.34 14.61
C ASP A 46 -7.49 4.94 14.61
N THR A 47 -7.40 6.20 15.04
CA THR A 47 -6.13 6.91 15.10
C THR A 47 -5.78 7.29 16.52
N VAL A 48 -4.55 7.03 16.91
CA VAL A 48 -4.01 7.43 18.21
C VAL A 48 -2.84 8.38 17.98
N ILE A 49 -2.97 9.59 18.50
CA ILE A 49 -1.90 10.60 18.38
C ILE A 49 -1.00 10.50 19.61
N VAL A 50 0.23 10.08 19.40
CA VAL A 50 1.27 10.09 20.43
C VAL A 50 2.04 11.40 20.33
N GLU A 51 1.75 12.32 21.22
CA GLU A 51 2.34 13.65 21.23
C GLU A 51 3.78 13.62 21.75
N VAL A 52 4.72 13.92 20.88
CA VAL A 52 6.13 14.15 21.22
C VAL A 52 6.57 15.45 20.59
N ALA A 53 6.75 16.47 21.42
CA ALA A 53 7.15 17.80 20.96
C ALA A 53 8.50 17.76 20.23
N ASN A 54 8.60 18.53 19.13
CA ASN A 54 9.86 18.74 18.45
C ASN A 54 10.54 20.03 18.95
N PRO A 55 11.66 19.93 19.67
CA PRO A 55 12.32 21.11 20.24
C PRO A 55 12.89 22.07 19.18
N GLY A 56 13.06 21.60 17.94
CA GLY A 56 13.58 22.41 16.83
C GLY A 56 12.51 23.24 16.10
N HIS A 57 11.24 23.13 16.47
CA HIS A 57 10.16 23.84 15.81
C HIS A 57 9.30 24.65 16.78
N PRO A 58 8.75 25.83 16.34
CA PRO A 58 7.78 26.58 17.12
C PRO A 58 6.61 25.68 17.56
N PHE A 59 6.15 25.87 18.78
CA PHE A 59 5.05 25.09 19.40
C PHE A 59 5.29 23.56 19.45
N GLY A 60 6.49 23.10 19.14
CA GLY A 60 6.81 21.66 19.12
C GLY A 60 6.15 20.87 18.00
N VAL A 61 5.72 21.53 16.94
CA VAL A 61 4.96 20.90 15.84
C VAL A 61 5.76 19.86 15.06
N ARG A 62 5.06 18.88 14.52
CA ARG A 62 5.56 17.87 13.58
C ARG A 62 4.64 17.76 12.38
N GLY A 63 5.19 17.45 11.21
CA GLY A 63 4.41 17.18 10.02
C GLY A 63 3.65 15.85 10.11
N VAL A 64 2.49 15.75 9.44
CA VAL A 64 1.67 14.54 9.39
C VAL A 64 1.19 14.22 7.97
N GLY A 65 1.53 15.03 6.98
CA GLY A 65 0.99 14.93 5.62
C GLY A 65 1.14 13.54 5.00
N GLU A 66 2.35 13.01 4.94
CA GLU A 66 2.65 11.71 4.31
C GLU A 66 3.17 10.65 5.29
N VAL A 67 3.33 11.00 6.55
CA VAL A 67 3.80 10.06 7.59
C VAL A 67 2.94 8.79 7.67
N PRO A 68 1.61 8.86 7.59
CA PRO A 68 0.76 7.67 7.69
C PRO A 68 0.71 6.83 6.40
N LEU A 69 1.23 7.33 5.28
CA LEU A 69 1.25 6.62 3.99
C LEU A 69 2.26 5.45 3.98
N VAL A 70 3.43 5.65 4.58
CA VAL A 70 4.57 4.73 4.46
C VAL A 70 4.39 3.40 5.20
N PRO A 71 3.94 3.37 6.46
CA PRO A 71 3.85 2.12 7.23
C PRO A 71 2.88 1.07 6.67
N PRO A 72 1.72 1.41 6.09
CA PRO A 72 0.75 0.43 5.60
C PRO A 72 1.31 -0.53 4.56
N MET A 73 2.17 -0.08 3.66
CA MET A 73 2.75 -0.95 2.62
C MET A 73 3.54 -2.10 3.24
N GLY A 74 4.42 -1.81 4.18
CA GLY A 74 5.17 -2.85 4.90
C GLY A 74 4.29 -3.72 5.81
N ALA A 75 3.29 -3.13 6.44
CA ALA A 75 2.36 -3.87 7.30
C ALA A 75 1.52 -4.88 6.49
N VAL A 76 0.99 -4.47 5.34
CA VAL A 76 0.24 -5.34 4.42
C VAL A 76 1.15 -6.45 3.87
N ALA A 77 2.37 -6.11 3.43
CA ALA A 77 3.34 -7.08 2.95
C ALA A 77 3.67 -8.15 4.01
N ASN A 78 3.84 -7.74 5.26
CA ASN A 78 4.07 -8.66 6.36
C ASN A 78 2.85 -9.54 6.67
N ALA A 79 1.64 -8.97 6.62
CA ALA A 79 0.41 -9.71 6.83
C ALA A 79 0.21 -10.79 5.75
N ILE A 80 0.43 -10.45 4.48
CA ILE A 80 0.38 -11.39 3.36
C ILE A 80 1.43 -12.48 3.54
N ALA A 81 2.69 -12.11 3.80
CA ALA A 81 3.75 -13.08 4.01
C ALA A 81 3.45 -14.04 5.16
N ASN A 82 2.84 -13.55 6.23
CA ASN A 82 2.41 -14.39 7.35
C ASN A 82 1.27 -15.35 6.95
N ALA A 83 0.35 -14.89 6.11
CA ALA A 83 -0.80 -15.69 5.68
C ALA A 83 -0.43 -16.81 4.69
N ILE A 84 0.44 -16.53 3.72
CA ILE A 84 0.75 -17.45 2.62
C ILE A 84 2.15 -18.09 2.70
N GLY A 85 2.98 -17.66 3.64
CA GLY A 85 4.33 -18.17 3.83
C GLY A 85 5.32 -17.80 2.72
N VAL A 86 5.01 -16.78 1.91
CA VAL A 86 5.85 -16.29 0.82
C VAL A 86 5.99 -14.78 0.93
N ARG A 87 7.21 -14.26 0.71
CA ARG A 87 7.45 -12.83 0.58
C ARG A 87 7.45 -12.43 -0.89
N THR A 88 6.78 -11.33 -1.20
CA THR A 88 6.89 -10.64 -2.48
C THR A 88 7.68 -9.35 -2.31
N ASN A 89 8.42 -8.96 -3.34
CA ASN A 89 9.22 -7.73 -3.39
C ASN A 89 8.61 -6.71 -4.37
N HIS A 90 7.41 -6.96 -4.84
CA HIS A 90 6.72 -6.11 -5.80
C HIS A 90 5.45 -5.51 -5.20
N LEU A 91 5.12 -4.31 -5.63
CA LEU A 91 3.87 -3.61 -5.39
C LEU A 91 3.23 -3.25 -6.73
N PRO A 92 1.90 -3.28 -6.80
CA PRO A 92 0.95 -3.76 -5.80
C PRO A 92 0.93 -5.28 -5.67
N MET A 93 0.60 -5.78 -4.48
CA MET A 93 0.45 -7.21 -4.19
C MET A 93 -0.96 -7.66 -4.58
N THR A 94 -1.27 -7.58 -5.87
CA THR A 94 -2.57 -8.00 -6.41
C THR A 94 -2.75 -9.51 -6.28
N PRO A 95 -4.00 -10.02 -6.29
CA PRO A 95 -4.25 -11.47 -6.29
C PRO A 95 -3.51 -12.22 -7.40
N GLY A 96 -3.42 -11.61 -8.61
CA GLY A 96 -2.68 -12.19 -9.74
C GLY A 96 -1.18 -12.32 -9.44
N ALA A 97 -0.54 -11.24 -9.00
CA ALA A 97 0.88 -11.24 -8.64
C ALA A 97 1.21 -12.22 -7.51
N LEU A 98 0.33 -12.33 -6.52
CA LEU A 98 0.49 -13.29 -5.43
C LEU A 98 0.36 -14.73 -5.92
N LEU A 99 -0.56 -15.00 -6.83
CA LEU A 99 -0.75 -16.33 -7.41
C LEU A 99 0.48 -16.76 -8.21
N GLU A 100 1.04 -15.88 -9.03
CA GLU A 100 2.29 -16.12 -9.77
C GLU A 100 3.44 -16.46 -8.81
N THR A 101 3.63 -15.66 -7.77
CA THR A 101 4.65 -15.92 -6.74
C THR A 101 4.49 -17.28 -6.06
N LEU A 102 3.25 -17.72 -5.81
CA LEU A 102 2.96 -19.03 -5.24
C LEU A 102 3.26 -20.16 -6.21
N TRP A 103 2.97 -19.99 -7.49
CA TRP A 103 3.29 -20.99 -8.52
C TRP A 103 4.79 -21.18 -8.71
N GLU A 104 5.54 -20.08 -8.83
CA GLU A 104 7.00 -20.14 -8.91
C GLU A 104 7.60 -20.93 -7.74
N LYS A 105 7.18 -20.62 -6.53
CA LYS A 105 7.65 -21.36 -5.33
C LYS A 105 7.26 -22.83 -5.31
N SER A 106 6.14 -23.19 -5.91
CA SER A 106 5.73 -24.60 -5.98
C SER A 106 6.57 -25.38 -7.01
N SER A 107 6.98 -24.70 -8.08
CA SER A 107 7.79 -25.29 -9.15
C SER A 107 9.25 -25.52 -8.72
N ASP A 108 9.78 -24.70 -7.83
CA ASP A 108 11.13 -24.86 -7.27
C ASP A 108 11.26 -26.03 -6.27
N ARG A 109 10.13 -26.66 -5.90
CA ARG A 109 10.10 -27.80 -4.96
C ARG A 109 10.00 -29.17 -5.64
N THR A 110 9.91 -29.20 -6.97
CA THR A 110 9.89 -30.43 -7.80
C THR A 110 11.22 -30.63 -8.49
#